data_08af0660420038f7a067bd8fc6cccdb9
#
_entry.id   08af0660420038f7a067bd8fc6cccdb9
#
_cell.length_a   1.000
_cell.length_b   1.000
_cell.length_c   1.000
_cell.angle_alpha   90.00
_cell.angle_beta   90.00
_cell.angle_gamma   90.00
#
_symmetry.space_group_name_H-M   'P 1'
#
loop_
_entity.id
_entity.type
_entity.pdbx_description
1 polymer ?
#
loop_
_entity_poly.entity_id
_entity_poly.type
_entity_poly.pdbx_seq_one_letter_code
_entity_poly.pdbx_strand_id
1 'polypeptide(L)'
;MKLFASLLLCLWMPMALATGMTVPKLDIGKGGQCVEDAQWMRKNHMDLLKHQRDDTVHKGVRNTKHSLKGCIECHASTLDNSVAARADSFCVACHRYESVKIDCFECHSDKRKSAWLQRNAK
;
A
#
# COMPACT_ATOMS: atom_id res chain seq x y z
N MET A 1 -33.50 -45.14 -14.88
CA MET A 1 -33.94 -44.18 -13.85
C MET A 1 -32.81 -43.62 -12.98
N LYS A 2 -31.75 -44.36 -12.65
CA LYS A 2 -30.65 -43.84 -11.77
C LYS A 2 -29.74 -42.77 -12.41
N LEU A 3 -29.57 -42.81 -13.73
CA LEU A 3 -28.76 -41.80 -14.48
C LEU A 3 -29.41 -40.42 -14.59
N PHE A 4 -30.73 -40.35 -14.66
CA PHE A 4 -31.48 -39.08 -14.69
C PHE A 4 -31.50 -38.33 -13.36
N ALA A 5 -31.48 -39.06 -12.23
CA ALA A 5 -31.41 -38.45 -10.90
C ALA A 5 -30.05 -37.77 -10.62
N SER A 6 -28.96 -38.36 -11.15
CA SER A 6 -27.62 -37.76 -11.00
C SER A 6 -27.43 -36.48 -11.83
N LEU A 7 -28.09 -36.39 -12.99
CA LEU A 7 -28.00 -35.20 -13.85
C LEU A 7 -28.79 -34.01 -13.26
N LEU A 8 -29.86 -34.25 -12.54
CA LEU A 8 -30.63 -33.19 -11.88
C LEU A 8 -29.95 -32.62 -10.64
N LEU A 9 -29.10 -33.41 -9.97
CA LEU A 9 -28.37 -32.95 -8.79
C LEU A 9 -27.23 -31.96 -9.15
N CYS A 10 -26.64 -32.08 -10.35
CA CYS A 10 -25.59 -31.16 -10.82
C CYS A 10 -26.11 -29.77 -11.22
N LEU A 11 -27.41 -29.61 -11.47
CA LEU A 11 -28.03 -28.34 -11.84
C LEU A 11 -28.34 -27.40 -10.66
N TRP A 12 -28.18 -27.89 -9.42
CA TRP A 12 -28.42 -27.13 -8.20
C TRP A 12 -27.07 -26.71 -7.53
N MET A 13 -26.06 -26.36 -8.31
CA MET A 13 -24.94 -25.64 -7.74
C MET A 13 -25.42 -24.22 -7.37
N PRO A 14 -25.37 -23.82 -6.09
CA PRO A 14 -25.63 -22.43 -5.74
C PRO A 14 -24.61 -21.56 -6.51
N MET A 15 -25.11 -20.65 -7.34
CA MET A 15 -24.29 -19.57 -7.86
C MET A 15 -23.76 -18.82 -6.63
N ALA A 16 -22.51 -19.11 -6.25
CA ALA A 16 -21.82 -18.29 -5.29
C ALA A 16 -21.73 -16.89 -5.90
N LEU A 17 -22.60 -15.99 -5.45
CA LEU A 17 -22.49 -14.57 -5.73
C LEU A 17 -21.15 -14.14 -5.12
N ALA A 18 -20.15 -14.01 -5.95
CA ALA A 18 -18.89 -13.37 -5.56
C ALA A 18 -19.26 -11.94 -5.16
N THR A 19 -19.45 -11.72 -3.87
CA THR A 19 -19.56 -10.37 -3.33
C THR A 19 -18.26 -9.67 -3.68
N GLY A 20 -18.36 -8.65 -4.55
CA GLY A 20 -17.20 -7.90 -5.03
C GLY A 20 -16.36 -7.47 -3.83
N MET A 21 -15.07 -7.76 -3.87
CA MET A 21 -14.14 -7.35 -2.81
C MET A 21 -14.18 -5.83 -2.70
N THR A 22 -14.51 -5.34 -1.51
CA THR A 22 -14.55 -3.91 -1.25
C THR A 22 -13.12 -3.35 -1.29
N VAL A 23 -12.91 -2.33 -2.11
CA VAL A 23 -11.62 -1.61 -2.18
C VAL A 23 -11.27 -1.08 -0.78
N PRO A 24 -10.04 -1.25 -0.29
CA PRO A 24 -9.67 -0.83 1.05
C PRO A 24 -9.79 0.69 1.21
N LYS A 25 -10.32 1.13 2.34
CA LYS A 25 -10.29 2.54 2.73
C LYS A 25 -8.87 2.87 3.20
N LEU A 26 -8.23 3.81 2.52
CA LEU A 26 -6.86 4.23 2.84
C LEU A 26 -6.87 5.48 3.73
N ASP A 27 -6.02 5.49 4.74
CA ASP A 27 -5.66 6.72 5.45
C ASP A 27 -4.59 7.46 4.61
N ILE A 28 -5.00 8.55 3.95
CA ILE A 28 -4.16 9.29 2.99
C ILE A 28 -3.20 10.27 3.69
N GLY A 29 -3.29 10.41 5.01
CA GLY A 29 -2.46 11.31 5.77
C GLY A 29 -2.76 12.80 5.48
N LYS A 30 -1.77 13.55 4.99
CA LYS A 30 -1.96 14.98 4.69
C LYS A 30 -2.89 15.24 3.50
N GLY A 31 -3.05 14.26 2.62
CA GLY A 31 -3.77 14.45 1.37
C GLY A 31 -3.07 15.44 0.42
N GLY A 32 -3.83 16.04 -0.49
CA GLY A 32 -3.31 16.96 -1.49
C GLY A 32 -3.06 16.30 -2.83
N GLN A 33 -2.25 16.97 -3.68
CA GLN A 33 -1.94 16.48 -5.01
C GLN A 33 -0.85 15.43 -4.96
N CYS A 34 -1.10 14.29 -5.59
CA CYS A 34 -0.10 13.23 -5.76
C CYS A 34 1.04 13.71 -6.69
N VAL A 35 2.24 13.14 -6.50
CA VAL A 35 3.42 13.47 -7.34
C VAL A 35 3.27 13.01 -8.78
N GLU A 36 2.47 11.98 -9.03
CA GLU A 36 2.05 11.47 -10.33
C GLU A 36 0.56 11.12 -10.28
N ASP A 37 -0.02 10.76 -11.42
CA ASP A 37 -1.39 10.25 -11.47
C ASP A 37 -1.58 9.06 -10.52
N ALA A 38 -2.67 9.07 -9.74
CA ALA A 38 -2.88 8.09 -8.69
C ALA A 38 -3.08 6.66 -9.21
N GLN A 39 -3.69 6.49 -10.39
CA GLN A 39 -3.88 5.16 -10.99
C GLN A 39 -2.56 4.63 -11.55
N TRP A 40 -1.79 5.52 -12.16
CA TRP A 40 -0.46 5.18 -12.65
C TRP A 40 0.46 4.78 -11.48
N MET A 41 0.45 5.53 -10.37
CA MET A 41 1.23 5.23 -9.17
C MET A 41 0.89 3.87 -8.55
N ARG A 42 -0.37 3.49 -8.50
CA ARG A 42 -0.77 2.17 -7.99
C ARG A 42 -0.09 1.02 -8.73
N LYS A 43 0.14 1.18 -10.03
CA LYS A 43 0.74 0.14 -10.89
C LYS A 43 2.27 0.20 -10.93
N ASN A 44 2.86 1.39 -10.82
CA ASN A 44 4.25 1.62 -11.18
C ASN A 44 5.16 2.07 -10.02
N HIS A 45 4.60 2.34 -8.82
CA HIS A 45 5.41 2.87 -7.70
C HIS A 45 6.56 1.94 -7.30
N MET A 46 6.42 0.63 -7.45
CA MET A 46 7.48 -0.32 -7.12
C MET A 46 8.71 -0.12 -8.02
N ASP A 47 8.50 0.09 -9.31
CA ASP A 47 9.61 0.33 -10.24
C ASP A 47 10.29 1.68 -9.96
N LEU A 48 9.52 2.72 -9.66
CA LEU A 48 10.08 4.00 -9.21
C LEU A 48 10.92 3.85 -7.95
N LEU A 49 10.44 3.09 -6.95
CA LEU A 49 11.17 2.87 -5.70
C LEU A 49 12.45 2.04 -5.93
N LYS A 50 12.42 1.04 -6.82
CA LYS A 50 13.61 0.28 -7.20
C LYS A 50 14.65 1.18 -7.87
N HIS A 51 14.26 1.97 -8.86
CA HIS A 51 15.16 2.93 -9.52
C HIS A 51 15.76 3.93 -8.53
N GLN A 52 14.93 4.50 -7.66
CA GLN A 52 15.41 5.42 -6.62
C GLN A 52 16.39 4.75 -5.65
N ARG A 53 16.12 3.51 -5.25
CA ARG A 53 17.02 2.73 -4.40
C ARG A 53 18.38 2.55 -5.08
N ASP A 54 18.39 2.11 -6.32
CA ASP A 54 19.60 1.82 -7.08
C ASP A 54 20.44 3.10 -7.30
N ASP A 55 19.79 4.21 -7.63
CA ASP A 55 20.48 5.51 -7.75
C ASP A 55 21.02 5.99 -6.40
N THR A 56 20.29 5.76 -5.32
CA THR A 56 20.75 6.14 -3.98
C THR A 56 21.94 5.30 -3.52
N VAL A 57 21.87 3.98 -3.71
CA VAL A 57 22.90 3.04 -3.23
C VAL A 57 24.16 3.12 -4.08
N HIS A 58 24.04 3.16 -5.40
CA HIS A 58 25.18 3.08 -6.30
C HIS A 58 25.75 4.44 -6.71
N LYS A 59 24.94 5.50 -6.72
CA LYS A 59 25.33 6.83 -7.20
C LYS A 59 25.24 7.92 -6.14
N GLY A 60 24.75 7.61 -4.94
CA GLY A 60 24.57 8.59 -3.86
C GLY A 60 23.48 9.63 -4.12
N VAL A 61 22.63 9.43 -5.12
CA VAL A 61 21.54 10.37 -5.47
C VAL A 61 20.47 10.36 -4.39
N ARG A 62 20.15 11.54 -3.84
CA ARG A 62 19.16 11.71 -2.77
C ARG A 62 18.20 12.85 -3.11
N ASN A 63 17.09 12.92 -2.39
CA ASN A 63 16.10 14.00 -2.51
C ASN A 63 15.47 14.13 -3.92
N THR A 64 15.12 13.01 -4.52
CA THR A 64 14.36 13.00 -5.77
C THR A 64 12.86 13.11 -5.54
N LYS A 65 12.13 13.41 -6.60
CA LYS A 65 10.66 13.49 -6.64
C LYS A 65 9.99 12.21 -6.08
N HIS A 66 10.58 11.04 -6.33
CA HIS A 66 10.01 9.73 -6.00
C HIS A 66 10.71 9.06 -4.79
N SER A 67 11.27 9.85 -3.87
CA SER A 67 11.95 9.27 -2.71
C SER A 67 10.95 8.65 -1.72
N LEU A 68 11.28 7.46 -1.18
CA LEU A 68 10.48 6.81 -0.13
C LEU A 68 10.21 7.74 1.06
N LYS A 69 11.21 8.52 1.46
CA LYS A 69 11.07 9.53 2.51
C LYS A 69 9.98 10.57 2.18
N GLY A 70 9.97 11.08 0.94
CA GLY A 70 8.94 12.02 0.48
C GLY A 70 7.54 11.41 0.51
N CYS A 71 7.41 10.16 0.09
CA CYS A 71 6.14 9.43 0.16
C CYS A 71 5.63 9.31 1.61
N ILE A 72 6.51 8.94 2.56
CA ILE A 72 6.16 8.84 3.98
C ILE A 72 5.77 10.20 4.57
N GLU A 73 6.49 11.28 4.23
CA GLU A 73 6.17 12.64 4.72
C GLU A 73 4.76 13.10 4.33
N CYS A 74 4.25 12.68 3.15
CA CYS A 74 2.91 13.02 2.70
C CYS A 74 1.85 12.01 3.16
N HIS A 75 2.13 10.71 3.06
CA HIS A 75 1.14 9.65 3.24
C HIS A 75 1.03 9.10 4.66
N ALA A 76 1.98 9.41 5.56
CA ALA A 76 1.86 9.00 6.94
C ALA A 76 0.62 9.62 7.61
N SER A 77 -0.12 8.78 8.32
CA SER A 77 -1.33 9.15 9.05
C SER A 77 -1.13 10.41 9.91
N THR A 78 -2.16 11.20 10.05
CA THR A 78 -2.17 12.31 11.03
C THR A 78 -2.38 11.83 12.45
N LEU A 79 -2.83 10.58 12.66
CA LEU A 79 -3.12 10.01 13.97
C LEU A 79 -1.86 9.48 14.68
N ASP A 80 -0.98 8.78 13.93
CA ASP A 80 0.19 8.10 14.51
C ASP A 80 1.51 8.40 13.78
N ASN A 81 1.46 9.24 12.74
CA ASN A 81 2.57 9.63 11.88
C ASN A 81 3.24 8.47 11.13
N SER A 82 2.52 7.37 10.93
CA SER A 82 3.01 6.15 10.30
C SER A 82 2.25 5.84 9.00
N VAL A 83 2.93 5.20 8.06
CA VAL A 83 2.32 4.61 6.86
C VAL A 83 2.03 3.11 7.02
N ALA A 84 2.41 2.51 8.16
CA ALA A 84 2.38 1.06 8.34
C ALA A 84 1.90 0.57 9.72
N ALA A 85 1.61 1.45 10.69
CA ALA A 85 1.29 1.04 12.06
C ALA A 85 -0.10 0.39 12.22
N ARG A 86 -1.04 0.68 11.32
CA ARG A 86 -2.43 0.19 11.40
C ARG A 86 -2.84 -0.53 10.12
N ALA A 87 -3.93 -1.29 10.21
CA ALA A 87 -4.49 -2.02 9.07
C ALA A 87 -5.00 -1.10 7.94
N ASP A 88 -5.42 0.12 8.27
CA ASP A 88 -5.88 1.16 7.33
C ASP A 88 -4.78 2.15 6.93
N SER A 89 -3.56 2.01 7.47
CA SER A 89 -2.41 2.83 7.07
C SER A 89 -2.14 2.73 5.58
N PHE A 90 -1.71 3.83 4.98
CA PHE A 90 -1.63 4.02 3.53
C PHE A 90 -0.96 2.86 2.77
N CYS A 91 0.22 2.43 3.20
CA CYS A 91 0.93 1.33 2.53
C CYS A 91 0.28 -0.03 2.85
N VAL A 92 0.02 -0.29 4.14
CA VAL A 92 -0.45 -1.61 4.61
C VAL A 92 -1.82 -1.97 4.06
N ALA A 93 -2.77 -1.03 4.02
CA ALA A 93 -4.13 -1.33 3.59
C ALA A 93 -4.18 -1.85 2.15
N CYS A 94 -3.45 -1.20 1.22
CA CYS A 94 -3.40 -1.63 -0.16
C CYS A 94 -2.59 -2.92 -0.33
N HIS A 95 -1.41 -3.03 0.29
CA HIS A 95 -0.56 -4.20 0.19
C HIS A 95 -1.19 -5.47 0.79
N ARG A 96 -1.95 -5.33 1.89
CA ARG A 96 -2.74 -6.46 2.44
C ARG A 96 -3.87 -6.87 1.51
N TYR A 97 -4.54 -5.92 0.88
CA TYR A 97 -5.60 -6.19 -0.09
C TYR A 97 -5.05 -6.96 -1.30
N GLU A 98 -3.89 -6.57 -1.80
CA GLU A 98 -3.21 -7.24 -2.93
C GLU A 98 -2.41 -8.49 -2.50
N SER A 99 -2.40 -8.84 -1.20
CA SER A 99 -1.63 -9.96 -0.65
C SER A 99 -0.12 -9.86 -0.91
N VAL A 100 0.42 -8.64 -0.95
CA VAL A 100 1.84 -8.35 -1.17
C VAL A 100 2.52 -7.96 0.15
N LYS A 101 3.60 -8.66 0.50
CA LYS A 101 4.39 -8.33 1.69
C LYS A 101 5.16 -7.02 1.46
N ILE A 102 5.17 -6.16 2.48
CA ILE A 102 6.05 -4.99 2.56
C ILE A 102 7.23 -5.34 3.47
N ASP A 103 8.45 -5.28 2.96
CA ASP A 103 9.69 -5.49 3.69
C ASP A 103 10.50 -4.19 3.90
N CYS A 104 10.08 -3.10 3.27
CA CYS A 104 10.77 -1.80 3.32
C CYS A 104 11.03 -1.32 4.76
N PHE A 105 10.09 -1.57 5.67
CA PHE A 105 10.13 -1.09 7.06
C PHE A 105 10.91 -2.01 8.01
N GLU A 106 11.53 -3.07 7.50
CA GLU A 106 12.55 -3.83 8.24
C GLU A 106 13.85 -3.00 8.38
N CYS A 107 14.10 -2.07 7.44
CA CYS A 107 15.27 -1.19 7.43
C CYS A 107 14.93 0.30 7.45
N HIS A 108 13.78 0.70 6.92
CA HIS A 108 13.36 2.11 6.85
C HIS A 108 12.32 2.43 7.92
N SER A 109 12.36 3.66 8.46
CA SER A 109 11.28 4.14 9.33
C SER A 109 9.99 4.30 8.51
N ASP A 110 8.89 3.80 9.06
CA ASP A 110 7.54 3.99 8.56
C ASP A 110 6.93 5.34 8.97
N LYS A 111 7.68 6.17 9.73
CA LYS A 111 7.20 7.41 10.36
C LYS A 111 7.80 8.66 9.74
N ARG A 112 7.02 9.75 9.78
CA ARG A 112 7.53 11.09 9.42
C ARG A 112 8.71 11.48 10.29
N LYS A 113 9.73 12.03 9.65
CA LYS A 113 10.90 12.58 10.36
C LYS A 113 10.52 13.77 11.25
N SER A 114 9.63 14.63 10.81
CA SER A 114 9.14 15.79 11.56
C SER A 114 8.53 15.41 12.92
N ALA A 115 7.75 14.32 12.97
CA ALA A 115 7.15 13.85 14.22
C ALA A 115 8.19 13.28 15.20
N TRP A 116 9.27 12.68 14.71
CA TRP A 116 10.39 12.20 15.52
C TRP A 116 11.18 13.36 16.14
N LEU A 117 11.48 14.38 15.32
CA LEU A 117 12.21 15.57 15.78
C LEU A 117 11.44 16.34 16.86
N GLN A 118 10.13 16.52 16.71
CA GLN A 118 9.29 17.21 17.70
C GLN A 118 9.24 16.49 19.05
N ARG A 119 9.30 15.15 19.07
CA ARG A 119 9.31 14.38 20.33
C ARG A 119 10.66 14.37 21.03
N ASN A 120 11.76 14.52 20.29
CA ASN A 120 13.12 14.43 20.83
C ASN A 120 13.83 15.79 20.90
N ALA A 121 13.13 16.88 20.65
CA ALA A 121 13.63 18.27 20.77
C ALA A 121 13.45 18.87 22.19
N LYS A 122 13.27 18.01 23.23
CA LYS A 122 13.24 18.41 24.65
C LYS A 122 14.58 18.16 25.30
#